data_a8b130d3eb33eec41f3decbaefc9f97e
#
_entry.id   a8b130d3eb33eec41f3decbaefc9f97e
#
_cell.length_a   1.000
_cell.length_b   1.000
_cell.length_c   1.000
_cell.angle_alpha   90.00
_cell.angle_beta   90.00
_cell.angle_gamma   90.00
#
_symmetry.space_group_name_H-M   'P 1'
#
loop_
_entity.id
_entity.type
_entity.pdbx_description
1 polymer ?
#
loop_
_entity_poly.entity_id
_entity_poly.type
_entity_poly.pdbx_seq_one_letter_code
_entity_poly.pdbx_strand_id
1 'polypeptide(L)'
;MKKNNIYVTMPTLASLGDVNALLEGVWERGVMTHNGPLVQRFEKEVAEFLNLKNVVTVTNGTIAIQMAIKALGLKGEVITTPFTFIATISSIIWEGCTPVFVDIDPETLNIDPDKIEEKITEHTCAILPVHVFGNPCDIEKIEEIARRNDLKVIYDAAHAVGVNYNGRSIFEYGDISTTSFHATKMLNTAEGGACFAVDDGLHEKLKRLRFFGFDDGKEVIDDGTNGKMTEVHAAIGIANLKLLQSALDDRKEKYFLYKELLSRYPELKFQRINQDCNYSYFPVIFPTEEILLSVEHRLNQNGIFREDIFIHLSIRS
;
A
#
# COMPACT_ATOMS: atom_id res chain seq x y z
N MET A 1 12.30 24.80 -26.38
CA MET A 1 11.97 23.45 -25.92
C MET A 1 11.01 23.61 -24.76
N LYS A 2 9.79 22.99 -24.79
CA LYS A 2 8.93 22.91 -23.60
C LYS A 2 9.72 22.11 -22.56
N LYS A 3 10.04 22.70 -21.40
CA LYS A 3 10.55 21.94 -20.25
C LYS A 3 9.49 20.91 -19.92
N ASN A 4 9.79 19.62 -20.07
CA ASN A 4 8.89 18.58 -19.57
C ASN A 4 8.92 18.67 -18.04
N ASN A 5 7.79 18.98 -17.45
CA ASN A 5 7.64 18.95 -16.00
C ASN A 5 7.87 17.53 -15.49
N ILE A 6 8.56 17.42 -14.36
CA ILE A 6 8.81 16.18 -13.64
C ILE A 6 7.91 16.19 -12.40
N TYR A 7 6.98 15.25 -12.34
CA TYR A 7 6.10 15.06 -11.19
C TYR A 7 6.50 13.76 -10.47
N VAL A 8 6.60 13.79 -9.15
CA VAL A 8 6.87 12.57 -8.36
C VAL A 8 5.79 11.52 -8.55
N THR A 9 4.57 11.97 -8.82
CA THR A 9 3.38 11.13 -9.03
C THR A 9 3.23 10.61 -10.47
N MET A 10 4.24 10.83 -11.34
CA MET A 10 4.15 10.35 -12.73
C MET A 10 4.16 8.81 -12.77
N PRO A 11 3.10 8.18 -13.30
CA PRO A 11 3.01 6.73 -13.34
C PRO A 11 3.99 6.12 -14.35
N THR A 12 4.47 4.91 -14.05
CA THR A 12 5.07 4.01 -15.04
C THR A 12 3.93 3.33 -15.80
N LEU A 13 3.91 3.48 -17.13
CA LEU A 13 2.83 2.97 -17.97
C LEU A 13 3.38 2.08 -19.09
N ALA A 14 2.73 0.96 -19.31
CA ALA A 14 2.90 0.15 -20.53
C ALA A 14 2.40 0.90 -21.76
N SER A 15 2.72 0.40 -22.96
CA SER A 15 2.24 1.01 -24.18
C SER A 15 0.71 0.92 -24.27
N LEU A 16 0.07 1.93 -24.86
CA LEU A 16 -1.39 1.90 -25.10
C LEU A 16 -1.77 0.70 -25.99
N GLY A 17 -0.86 0.26 -26.88
CA GLY A 17 -1.06 -0.92 -27.73
C GLY A 17 -1.21 -2.20 -26.92
N ASP A 18 -0.37 -2.40 -25.88
CA ASP A 18 -0.44 -3.57 -25.01
C ASP A 18 -1.76 -3.61 -24.22
N VAL A 19 -2.21 -2.45 -23.74
CA VAL A 19 -3.50 -2.33 -23.02
C VAL A 19 -4.67 -2.59 -23.98
N ASN A 20 -4.67 -1.99 -25.17
CA ASN A 20 -5.73 -2.18 -26.17
C ASN A 20 -5.87 -3.65 -26.59
N ALA A 21 -4.78 -4.36 -26.81
CA ALA A 21 -4.80 -5.79 -27.15
C ALA A 21 -5.51 -6.64 -26.08
N LEU A 22 -5.42 -6.26 -24.80
CA LEU A 22 -6.15 -6.92 -23.71
C LEU A 22 -7.62 -6.50 -23.69
N LEU A 23 -7.92 -5.22 -23.98
CA LEU A 23 -9.27 -4.68 -23.98
C LEU A 23 -10.13 -5.22 -25.13
N GLU A 24 -9.54 -5.52 -26.30
CA GLU A 24 -10.27 -6.13 -27.42
C GLU A 24 -11.05 -7.37 -26.96
N GLY A 25 -10.42 -8.29 -26.25
CA GLY A 25 -11.08 -9.47 -25.70
C GLY A 25 -12.15 -9.17 -24.65
N VAL A 26 -12.07 -8.03 -23.93
CA VAL A 26 -13.11 -7.60 -23.01
C VAL A 26 -14.37 -7.18 -23.79
N TRP A 27 -14.20 -6.41 -24.88
CA TRP A 27 -15.30 -5.98 -25.74
C TRP A 27 -15.96 -7.15 -26.46
N GLU A 28 -15.17 -8.10 -26.96
CA GLU A 28 -15.70 -9.31 -27.62
C GLU A 28 -16.56 -10.17 -26.68
N ARG A 29 -16.13 -10.31 -25.43
CA ARG A 29 -16.87 -11.11 -24.44
C ARG A 29 -18.05 -10.34 -23.80
N GLY A 30 -18.04 -9.01 -23.82
CA GLY A 30 -19.03 -8.19 -23.14
C GLY A 30 -18.99 -8.27 -21.60
N VAL A 31 -17.90 -8.78 -21.02
CA VAL A 31 -17.73 -8.92 -19.55
C VAL A 31 -16.79 -7.82 -19.07
N MET A 32 -17.33 -6.80 -18.40
CA MET A 32 -16.60 -5.62 -17.95
C MET A 32 -16.18 -5.68 -16.46
N THR A 33 -16.82 -6.52 -15.69
CA THR A 33 -16.67 -6.62 -14.23
C THR A 33 -17.08 -8.01 -13.73
N HIS A 34 -17.33 -8.18 -12.41
CA HIS A 34 -17.75 -9.43 -11.78
C HIS A 34 -16.70 -10.54 -11.83
N ASN A 35 -15.45 -10.19 -11.48
CA ASN A 35 -14.34 -11.13 -11.44
C ASN A 35 -14.14 -11.84 -12.78
N GLY A 36 -14.11 -11.06 -13.87
CA GLY A 36 -13.93 -11.57 -15.23
C GLY A 36 -12.52 -12.13 -15.46
N PRO A 37 -12.27 -12.63 -16.69
CA PRO A 37 -11.03 -13.36 -17.00
C PRO A 37 -9.73 -12.55 -16.80
N LEU A 38 -9.75 -11.22 -17.04
CA LEU A 38 -8.54 -10.40 -16.84
C LEU A 38 -8.29 -10.14 -15.35
N VAL A 39 -9.34 -9.97 -14.54
CA VAL A 39 -9.18 -9.84 -13.08
C VAL A 39 -8.57 -11.11 -12.51
N GLN A 40 -9.08 -12.29 -12.87
CA GLN A 40 -8.53 -13.58 -12.43
C GLN A 40 -7.08 -13.78 -12.91
N ARG A 41 -6.79 -13.41 -14.14
CA ARG A 41 -5.45 -13.45 -14.70
C ARG A 41 -4.51 -12.49 -13.96
N PHE A 42 -4.93 -11.27 -13.65
CA PHE A 42 -4.14 -10.31 -12.92
C PHE A 42 -3.84 -10.79 -11.51
N GLU A 43 -4.84 -11.34 -10.78
CA GLU A 43 -4.62 -11.95 -9.47
C GLU A 43 -3.57 -13.06 -9.52
N LYS A 44 -3.68 -13.94 -10.52
CA LYS A 44 -2.71 -15.02 -10.72
C LYS A 44 -1.30 -14.49 -11.03
N GLU A 45 -1.17 -13.57 -11.99
CA GLU A 45 0.14 -13.03 -12.38
C GLU A 45 0.80 -12.22 -11.25
N VAL A 46 0.02 -11.48 -10.44
CA VAL A 46 0.50 -10.81 -9.23
C VAL A 46 0.96 -11.83 -8.18
N ALA A 47 0.18 -12.89 -7.96
CA ALA A 47 0.56 -13.96 -7.05
C ALA A 47 1.88 -14.63 -7.48
N GLU A 48 2.03 -14.94 -8.75
CA GLU A 48 3.25 -15.53 -9.31
C GLU A 48 4.45 -14.59 -9.15
N PHE A 49 4.30 -13.30 -9.50
CA PHE A 49 5.39 -12.31 -9.40
C PHE A 49 5.84 -12.10 -7.95
N LEU A 50 4.91 -12.06 -7.00
CA LEU A 50 5.18 -11.81 -5.58
C LEU A 50 5.43 -13.10 -4.78
N ASN A 51 5.41 -14.26 -5.44
CA ASN A 51 5.50 -15.58 -4.81
C ASN A 51 4.48 -15.79 -3.67
N LEU A 52 3.22 -15.49 -3.95
CA LEU A 52 2.11 -15.57 -3.01
C LEU A 52 1.12 -16.66 -3.43
N LYS A 53 0.38 -17.19 -2.46
CA LYS A 53 -0.71 -18.15 -2.71
C LYS A 53 -2.02 -17.44 -3.07
N ASN A 54 -2.38 -16.43 -2.31
CA ASN A 54 -3.72 -15.85 -2.27
C ASN A 54 -3.68 -14.32 -2.49
N VAL A 55 -4.40 -13.85 -3.51
CA VAL A 55 -4.56 -12.44 -3.83
C VAL A 55 -6.03 -12.15 -4.10
N VAL A 56 -6.59 -11.12 -3.48
CA VAL A 56 -7.94 -10.63 -3.76
C VAL A 56 -7.84 -9.17 -4.20
N THR A 57 -7.97 -8.90 -5.50
CA THR A 57 -7.95 -7.54 -6.03
C THR A 57 -9.26 -6.81 -5.76
N VAL A 58 -9.15 -5.52 -5.48
CA VAL A 58 -10.28 -4.64 -5.13
C VAL A 58 -10.18 -3.30 -5.85
N THR A 59 -11.21 -2.46 -5.71
CA THR A 59 -11.32 -1.16 -6.38
C THR A 59 -10.21 -0.17 -6.04
N ASN A 60 -9.69 -0.18 -4.81
CA ASN A 60 -8.61 0.70 -4.35
C ASN A 60 -8.05 0.24 -2.99
N GLY A 61 -6.96 0.85 -2.55
CA GLY A 61 -6.33 0.53 -1.27
C GLY A 61 -7.18 0.82 -0.03
N THR A 62 -8.04 1.84 -0.08
CA THR A 62 -8.95 2.18 1.01
C THR A 62 -9.94 1.04 1.28
N ILE A 63 -10.59 0.54 0.21
CA ILE A 63 -11.48 -0.63 0.29
C ILE A 63 -10.71 -1.89 0.74
N ALA A 64 -9.44 -2.03 0.36
CA ALA A 64 -8.62 -3.15 0.85
C ALA A 64 -8.49 -3.13 2.38
N ILE A 65 -8.18 -1.98 2.98
CA ILE A 65 -8.07 -1.84 4.44
C ILE A 65 -9.43 -2.06 5.12
N GLN A 66 -10.50 -1.44 4.61
CA GLN A 66 -11.85 -1.63 5.14
C GLN A 66 -12.26 -3.10 5.12
N MET A 67 -12.03 -3.79 4.01
CA MET A 67 -12.32 -5.23 3.89
C MET A 67 -11.47 -6.07 4.83
N ALA A 68 -10.20 -5.72 5.07
CA ALA A 68 -9.36 -6.42 6.04
C ALA A 68 -9.91 -6.29 7.48
N ILE A 69 -10.29 -5.06 7.89
CA ILE A 69 -10.92 -4.80 9.19
C ILE A 69 -12.23 -5.61 9.33
N LYS A 70 -13.06 -5.59 8.29
CA LYS A 70 -14.32 -6.32 8.24
C LYS A 70 -14.14 -7.84 8.26
N ALA A 71 -13.17 -8.35 7.50
CA ALA A 71 -12.88 -9.79 7.43
C ALA A 71 -12.44 -10.35 8.78
N LEU A 72 -11.65 -9.59 9.53
CA LEU A 72 -11.20 -9.96 10.88
C LEU A 72 -12.27 -9.70 11.96
N GLY A 73 -13.39 -9.04 11.61
CA GLY A 73 -14.48 -8.75 12.55
C GLY A 73 -14.09 -7.80 13.66
N LEU A 74 -13.17 -6.87 13.38
CA LEU A 74 -12.62 -5.98 14.38
C LEU A 74 -13.66 -5.01 14.92
N LYS A 75 -13.64 -4.80 16.21
CA LYS A 75 -14.45 -3.81 16.95
C LYS A 75 -13.66 -3.32 18.14
N GLY A 76 -13.51 -2.01 18.27
CA GLY A 76 -12.77 -1.40 19.36
C GLY A 76 -11.63 -0.53 18.85
N GLU A 77 -10.51 -0.54 19.55
CA GLU A 77 -9.34 0.29 19.25
C GLU A 77 -8.40 -0.42 18.30
N VAL A 78 -7.91 0.33 17.30
CA VAL A 78 -6.88 -0.12 16.35
C VAL A 78 -5.66 0.79 16.49
N ILE A 79 -4.56 0.22 16.95
CA ILE A 79 -3.30 0.95 17.09
C ILE A 79 -2.69 1.18 15.71
N THR A 80 -2.36 2.43 15.39
CA THR A 80 -1.72 2.84 14.13
C THR A 80 -0.80 4.03 14.37
N THR A 81 -0.26 4.63 13.30
CA THR A 81 0.58 5.83 13.38
C THR A 81 -0.12 7.03 12.72
N PRO A 82 0.10 8.28 13.22
CA PRO A 82 -0.36 9.46 12.50
C PRO A 82 0.48 9.75 11.23
N PHE A 83 1.65 9.12 11.08
CA PHE A 83 2.51 9.27 9.92
C PHE A 83 2.11 8.29 8.81
N THR A 84 0.95 8.53 8.22
CA THR A 84 0.34 7.70 7.17
C THR A 84 -0.50 8.54 6.22
N PHE A 85 -0.85 7.97 5.08
CA PHE A 85 -1.89 8.56 4.24
C PHE A 85 -3.25 8.42 4.92
N ILE A 86 -4.10 9.44 4.77
CA ILE A 86 -5.39 9.54 5.47
C ILE A 86 -6.30 8.31 5.29
N ALA A 87 -6.12 7.54 4.21
CA ALA A 87 -6.92 6.35 3.96
C ALA A 87 -6.83 5.30 5.07
N THR A 88 -5.66 5.12 5.69
CA THR A 88 -5.47 4.21 6.82
C THR A 88 -6.40 4.58 7.98
N ILE A 89 -6.36 5.85 8.41
CA ILE A 89 -7.15 6.37 9.53
C ILE A 89 -8.65 6.39 9.18
N SER A 90 -8.98 6.88 7.97
CA SER A 90 -10.36 6.94 7.51
C SER A 90 -11.02 5.58 7.44
N SER A 91 -10.27 4.54 7.03
CA SER A 91 -10.79 3.16 6.98
C SER A 91 -11.11 2.61 8.37
N ILE A 92 -10.26 2.87 9.36
CA ILE A 92 -10.49 2.47 10.76
C ILE A 92 -11.79 3.10 11.28
N ILE A 93 -11.95 4.43 11.07
CA ILE A 93 -13.14 5.16 11.53
C ILE A 93 -14.40 4.71 10.78
N TRP A 94 -14.28 4.51 9.47
CA TRP A 94 -15.42 4.12 8.62
C TRP A 94 -15.99 2.74 9.02
N GLU A 95 -15.12 1.81 9.42
CA GLU A 95 -15.51 0.48 9.91
C GLU A 95 -15.96 0.48 11.39
N GLY A 96 -16.08 1.66 12.01
CA GLY A 96 -16.59 1.81 13.38
C GLY A 96 -15.56 1.51 14.46
N CYS A 97 -14.28 1.42 14.11
CA CYS A 97 -13.18 1.28 15.05
C CYS A 97 -12.62 2.66 15.45
N THR A 98 -11.88 2.70 16.56
CA THR A 98 -11.25 3.91 17.08
C THR A 98 -9.75 3.84 16.81
N PRO A 99 -9.15 4.77 16.05
CA PRO A 99 -7.70 4.79 15.86
C PRO A 99 -7.00 5.26 17.13
N VAL A 100 -5.98 4.52 17.57
CA VAL A 100 -5.08 4.88 18.67
C VAL A 100 -3.70 5.12 18.09
N PHE A 101 -3.15 6.31 18.32
CA PHE A 101 -1.90 6.70 17.68
C PHE A 101 -0.68 6.38 18.52
N VAL A 102 0.30 5.77 17.85
CA VAL A 102 1.67 5.56 18.30
C VAL A 102 2.60 6.32 17.37
N ASP A 103 3.56 7.04 17.95
CA ASP A 103 4.55 7.80 17.19
C ASP A 103 5.49 6.89 16.41
N ILE A 104 6.20 7.47 15.47
CA ILE A 104 7.19 6.79 14.63
C ILE A 104 8.57 6.74 15.29
N ASP A 105 9.38 5.77 14.89
CA ASP A 105 10.83 5.82 15.00
C ASP A 105 11.36 6.86 14.01
N PRO A 106 12.08 7.90 14.47
CA PRO A 106 12.50 9.01 13.61
C PRO A 106 13.55 8.62 12.56
N GLU A 107 14.17 7.46 12.67
CA GLU A 107 15.14 6.97 11.69
C GLU A 107 14.48 6.17 10.60
N THR A 108 13.58 5.25 10.97
CA THR A 108 12.88 4.38 10.00
C THR A 108 11.61 4.98 9.44
N LEU A 109 11.04 5.97 10.12
CA LEU A 109 9.75 6.60 9.84
C LEU A 109 8.54 5.64 9.94
N ASN A 110 8.76 4.41 10.38
CA ASN A 110 7.71 3.44 10.69
C ASN A 110 7.24 3.61 12.13
N ILE A 111 6.07 3.07 12.44
CA ILE A 111 5.58 3.02 13.82
C ILE A 111 6.68 2.48 14.77
N ASP A 112 6.87 3.14 15.90
CA ASP A 112 7.83 2.72 16.91
C ASP A 112 7.26 1.56 17.74
N PRO A 113 7.75 0.32 17.55
CA PRO A 113 7.17 -0.84 18.24
C PRO A 113 7.39 -0.78 19.76
N ASP A 114 8.40 -0.04 20.25
CA ASP A 114 8.65 0.11 21.68
C ASP A 114 7.58 0.92 22.40
N LYS A 115 6.77 1.67 21.65
CA LYS A 115 5.69 2.50 22.20
C LYS A 115 4.31 1.86 22.04
N ILE A 116 4.20 0.70 21.39
CA ILE A 116 2.91 0.06 21.12
C ILE A 116 2.27 -0.42 22.41
N GLU A 117 3.02 -1.14 23.26
CA GLU A 117 2.46 -1.77 24.46
C GLU A 117 1.87 -0.75 25.45
N GLU A 118 2.42 0.47 25.52
CA GLU A 118 1.90 1.54 26.37
C GLU A 118 0.50 2.03 25.96
N LYS A 119 0.08 1.72 24.74
CA LYS A 119 -1.22 2.12 24.16
C LYS A 119 -2.26 1.00 24.15
N ILE A 120 -1.87 -0.20 24.54
CA ILE A 120 -2.79 -1.33 24.61
C ILE A 120 -3.73 -1.15 25.80
N THR A 121 -5.02 -1.27 25.54
CA THR A 121 -6.09 -1.29 26.53
C THR A 121 -6.94 -2.55 26.39
N GLU A 122 -7.91 -2.77 27.27
CA GLU A 122 -8.88 -3.85 27.16
C GLU A 122 -9.80 -3.74 25.92
N HIS A 123 -9.78 -2.59 25.24
CA HIS A 123 -10.56 -2.34 24.02
C HIS A 123 -9.73 -2.50 22.75
N THR A 124 -8.43 -2.66 22.87
CA THR A 124 -7.54 -2.82 21.70
C THR A 124 -7.77 -4.18 21.04
N CYS A 125 -8.04 -4.17 19.74
CA CYS A 125 -8.31 -5.39 18.97
C CYS A 125 -7.31 -5.67 17.85
N ALA A 126 -6.55 -4.65 17.41
CA ALA A 126 -5.58 -4.82 16.34
C ALA A 126 -4.47 -3.77 16.35
N ILE A 127 -3.38 -4.11 15.64
CA ILE A 127 -2.34 -3.18 15.22
C ILE A 127 -2.41 -3.06 13.70
N LEU A 128 -2.44 -1.82 13.18
CA LEU A 128 -2.42 -1.52 11.76
C LEU A 128 -1.20 -0.65 11.44
N PRO A 129 0.00 -1.24 11.32
CA PRO A 129 1.22 -0.54 10.97
C PRO A 129 1.29 -0.30 9.46
N VAL A 130 2.09 0.71 9.07
CA VAL A 130 2.30 1.09 7.67
C VAL A 130 3.75 0.86 7.30
N HIS A 131 4.02 0.17 6.20
CA HIS A 131 5.36 0.08 5.62
C HIS A 131 5.69 1.36 4.85
N VAL A 132 6.12 2.38 5.60
CA VAL A 132 6.28 3.75 5.11
C VAL A 132 7.36 3.81 4.04
N PHE A 133 6.99 4.32 2.86
CA PHE A 133 7.86 4.41 1.66
C PHE A 133 8.39 3.06 1.17
N GLY A 134 7.72 1.95 1.51
CA GLY A 134 8.16 0.61 1.17
C GLY A 134 9.26 0.06 2.08
N ASN A 135 9.60 0.77 3.16
CA ASN A 135 10.52 0.29 4.18
C ASN A 135 9.78 -0.64 5.16
N PRO A 136 10.17 -1.90 5.33
CA PRO A 136 9.50 -2.80 6.25
C PRO A 136 9.49 -2.26 7.69
N CYS A 137 8.35 -2.40 8.37
CA CYS A 137 8.29 -2.25 9.83
C CYS A 137 9.17 -3.31 10.52
N ASP A 138 9.39 -3.16 11.81
CA ASP A 138 9.93 -4.23 12.65
C ASP A 138 8.84 -5.29 12.86
N ILE A 139 8.69 -6.15 11.86
CA ILE A 139 7.60 -7.13 11.78
C ILE A 139 7.69 -8.11 12.95
N GLU A 140 8.87 -8.61 13.25
CA GLU A 140 9.07 -9.62 14.30
C GLU A 140 8.60 -9.10 15.65
N LYS A 141 8.96 -7.86 15.97
CA LYS A 141 8.59 -7.22 17.23
C LYS A 141 7.09 -6.92 17.30
N ILE A 142 6.51 -6.41 16.20
CA ILE A 142 5.07 -6.14 16.12
C ILE A 142 4.25 -7.43 16.26
N GLU A 143 4.64 -8.50 15.57
CA GLU A 143 3.95 -9.79 15.67
C GLU A 143 4.13 -10.43 17.05
N GLU A 144 5.27 -10.25 17.69
CA GLU A 144 5.47 -10.70 19.08
C GLU A 144 4.52 -9.97 20.05
N ILE A 145 4.42 -8.64 19.92
CA ILE A 145 3.50 -7.83 20.73
C ILE A 145 2.05 -8.28 20.50
N ALA A 146 1.65 -8.41 19.24
CA ALA A 146 0.32 -8.84 18.87
C ALA A 146 -0.03 -10.22 19.45
N ARG A 147 0.86 -11.19 19.31
CA ARG A 147 0.69 -12.55 19.85
C ARG A 147 0.57 -12.58 21.36
N ARG A 148 1.36 -11.78 22.09
CA ARG A 148 1.32 -11.71 23.56
C ARG A 148 -0.01 -11.11 24.07
N ASN A 149 -0.64 -10.24 23.29
CA ASN A 149 -1.83 -9.49 23.67
C ASN A 149 -3.09 -9.94 22.92
N ASP A 150 -3.04 -11.06 22.19
CA ASP A 150 -4.15 -11.60 21.37
C ASP A 150 -4.74 -10.58 20.39
N LEU A 151 -3.88 -9.75 19.77
CA LEU A 151 -4.26 -8.73 18.82
C LEU A 151 -4.10 -9.22 17.38
N LYS A 152 -4.93 -8.72 16.49
CA LYS A 152 -4.79 -8.91 15.05
C LYS A 152 -3.81 -7.92 14.44
N VAL A 153 -3.16 -8.32 13.32
CA VAL A 153 -2.24 -7.44 12.59
C VAL A 153 -2.70 -7.29 11.14
N ILE A 154 -2.92 -6.03 10.73
CA ILE A 154 -3.17 -5.66 9.33
C ILE A 154 -2.02 -4.77 8.88
N TYR A 155 -1.23 -5.19 7.90
CA TYR A 155 -0.21 -4.31 7.32
C TYR A 155 -0.79 -3.46 6.19
N ASP A 156 -0.69 -2.13 6.33
CA ASP A 156 -0.83 -1.23 5.20
C ASP A 156 0.49 -1.21 4.41
N ALA A 157 0.53 -1.99 3.35
CA ALA A 157 1.67 -2.15 2.47
C ALA A 157 1.46 -1.45 1.11
N ALA A 158 0.69 -0.33 1.11
CA ALA A 158 0.38 0.44 -0.10
C ALA A 158 1.62 0.94 -0.85
N HIS A 159 2.78 0.98 -0.22
CA HIS A 159 4.07 1.38 -0.80
C HIS A 159 5.04 0.21 -1.02
N ALA A 160 4.65 -1.03 -0.67
CA ALA A 160 5.61 -2.12 -0.50
C ALA A 160 5.54 -3.23 -1.56
N VAL A 161 4.93 -2.97 -2.73
CA VAL A 161 4.93 -3.94 -3.84
C VAL A 161 6.37 -4.26 -4.27
N GLY A 162 6.68 -5.56 -4.33
CA GLY A 162 8.02 -6.06 -4.68
C GLY A 162 9.03 -6.09 -3.53
N VAL A 163 8.60 -5.75 -2.30
CA VAL A 163 9.46 -5.86 -1.10
C VAL A 163 9.45 -7.29 -0.58
N ASN A 164 10.65 -7.78 -0.22
CA ASN A 164 10.82 -9.02 0.53
C ASN A 164 11.37 -8.71 1.93
N TYR A 165 10.90 -9.47 2.91
CA TYR A 165 11.38 -9.44 4.29
C TYR A 165 11.79 -10.85 4.69
N ASN A 166 13.04 -11.03 5.15
CA ASN A 166 13.60 -12.34 5.48
C ASN A 166 13.37 -13.42 4.39
N GLY A 167 13.50 -13.04 3.10
CA GLY A 167 13.37 -13.95 1.96
C GLY A 167 11.94 -14.32 1.57
N ARG A 168 10.93 -13.73 2.22
CA ARG A 168 9.50 -13.92 1.92
C ARG A 168 8.89 -12.61 1.45
N SER A 169 7.82 -12.69 0.66
CA SER A 169 7.06 -11.49 0.30
C SER A 169 6.55 -10.76 1.54
N ILE A 170 6.65 -9.43 1.56
CA ILE A 170 6.14 -8.59 2.64
C ILE A 170 4.64 -8.81 2.91
N PHE A 171 3.90 -9.28 1.92
CA PHE A 171 2.47 -9.54 2.00
C PHE A 171 2.10 -10.87 2.69
N GLU A 172 3.09 -11.68 3.09
CA GLU A 172 2.87 -12.92 3.84
C GLU A 172 2.91 -12.72 5.36
N TYR A 173 2.96 -11.48 5.83
CA TYR A 173 3.03 -11.14 7.24
C TYR A 173 1.71 -10.53 7.73
N GLY A 174 1.46 -10.70 9.05
CA GLY A 174 0.20 -10.34 9.69
C GLY A 174 -0.95 -11.29 9.35
N ASP A 175 -2.14 -11.00 9.86
CA ASP A 175 -3.36 -11.73 9.50
C ASP A 175 -3.78 -11.39 8.07
N ILE A 176 -3.70 -10.12 7.67
CA ILE A 176 -3.97 -9.61 6.32
C ILE A 176 -2.99 -8.47 6.02
N SER A 177 -2.38 -8.49 4.83
CA SER A 177 -1.70 -7.34 4.26
C SER A 177 -2.55 -6.71 3.16
N THR A 178 -2.46 -5.38 3.00
CA THR A 178 -3.22 -4.64 1.98
C THR A 178 -2.29 -3.79 1.12
N THR A 179 -2.67 -3.57 -0.13
CA THR A 179 -1.92 -2.66 -1.01
C THR A 179 -2.82 -1.81 -1.88
N SER A 180 -2.21 -0.79 -2.47
CA SER A 180 -2.83 0.12 -3.43
C SER A 180 -2.18 -0.04 -4.80
N PHE A 181 -3.00 -0.10 -5.84
CA PHE A 181 -2.60 -0.01 -7.23
C PHE A 181 -3.05 1.31 -7.88
N HIS A 182 -3.18 2.38 -7.07
CA HIS A 182 -3.42 3.73 -7.56
C HIS A 182 -2.33 4.14 -8.57
N ALA A 183 -2.66 5.04 -9.50
CA ALA A 183 -1.77 5.48 -10.59
C ALA A 183 -0.37 5.90 -10.14
N THR A 184 -0.21 6.43 -8.92
CA THR A 184 1.09 6.87 -8.37
C THR A 184 1.97 5.74 -7.83
N LYS A 185 1.46 4.51 -7.71
CA LYS A 185 2.17 3.37 -7.12
C LYS A 185 3.09 2.67 -8.13
N MET A 186 4.05 1.89 -7.61
CA MET A 186 5.02 1.15 -8.44
C MET A 186 4.35 0.21 -9.44
N LEU A 187 3.42 -0.62 -8.96
CA LEU A 187 2.46 -1.33 -9.79
C LEU A 187 1.15 -0.57 -9.72
N ASN A 188 0.61 -0.18 -10.88
CA ASN A 188 -0.65 0.54 -10.90
C ASN A 188 -1.62 -0.04 -11.93
N THR A 189 -2.89 0.16 -11.63
CA THR A 189 -4.04 -0.22 -12.47
C THR A 189 -4.92 1.00 -12.79
N ALA A 190 -4.36 2.22 -12.75
CA ALA A 190 -5.03 3.51 -12.64
C ALA A 190 -5.70 3.68 -11.27
N GLU A 191 -6.73 2.90 -10.99
CA GLU A 191 -7.32 2.67 -9.67
C GLU A 191 -7.36 1.18 -9.38
N GLY A 192 -7.00 0.80 -8.14
CA GLY A 192 -7.00 -0.59 -7.70
C GLY A 192 -6.36 -0.77 -6.33
N GLY A 193 -6.47 -1.97 -5.81
CA GLY A 193 -5.85 -2.43 -4.59
C GLY A 193 -5.93 -3.94 -4.48
N ALA A 194 -5.36 -4.49 -3.43
CA ALA A 194 -5.52 -5.91 -3.11
C ALA A 194 -5.40 -6.17 -1.61
N CYS A 195 -6.02 -7.26 -1.19
CA CYS A 195 -5.82 -7.92 0.10
C CYS A 195 -5.05 -9.22 -0.11
N PHE A 196 -4.16 -9.52 0.81
CA PHE A 196 -3.36 -10.73 0.86
C PHE A 196 -3.58 -11.39 2.21
N ALA A 197 -4.01 -12.65 2.21
CA ALA A 197 -4.19 -13.45 3.42
C ALA A 197 -3.54 -14.81 3.22
N VAL A 198 -2.74 -15.26 4.19
CA VAL A 198 -2.14 -16.59 4.16
C VAL A 198 -3.17 -17.65 4.49
N ASP A 199 -4.10 -17.34 5.38
CA ASP A 199 -5.21 -18.21 5.77
C ASP A 199 -6.26 -18.30 4.66
N ASP A 200 -6.57 -19.54 4.24
CA ASP A 200 -7.52 -19.81 3.16
C ASP A 200 -8.96 -19.39 3.52
N GLY A 201 -9.34 -19.48 4.79
CA GLY A 201 -10.67 -19.05 5.26
C GLY A 201 -10.83 -17.53 5.16
N LEU A 202 -9.80 -16.77 5.54
CA LEU A 202 -9.78 -15.32 5.35
C LEU A 202 -9.77 -14.94 3.87
N HIS A 203 -9.01 -15.66 3.04
CA HIS A 203 -9.02 -15.45 1.60
C HIS A 203 -10.42 -15.61 1.00
N GLU A 204 -11.11 -16.72 1.29
CA GLU A 204 -12.47 -16.94 0.79
C GLU A 204 -13.46 -15.90 1.34
N LYS A 205 -13.32 -15.49 2.60
CA LYS A 205 -14.12 -14.41 3.18
C LYS A 205 -13.91 -13.07 2.47
N LEU A 206 -12.66 -12.72 2.15
CA LEU A 206 -12.34 -11.51 1.39
C LEU A 206 -12.96 -11.54 -0.02
N LYS A 207 -12.95 -12.67 -0.70
CA LYS A 207 -13.62 -12.84 -2.00
C LYS A 207 -15.12 -12.55 -1.93
N ARG A 208 -15.80 -13.07 -0.89
CA ARG A 208 -17.23 -12.81 -0.67
C ARG A 208 -17.49 -11.36 -0.31
N LEU A 209 -16.72 -10.79 0.63
CA LEU A 209 -16.85 -9.38 1.04
C LEU A 209 -16.69 -8.42 -0.14
N ARG A 210 -15.76 -8.69 -1.06
CA ARG A 210 -15.58 -7.93 -2.31
C ARG A 210 -16.83 -7.90 -3.18
N PHE A 211 -17.69 -8.90 -3.05
CA PHE A 211 -18.88 -9.08 -3.88
C PHE A 211 -20.15 -9.20 -3.04
N PHE A 212 -20.46 -8.15 -2.27
CA PHE A 212 -21.69 -8.03 -1.47
C PHE A 212 -21.93 -9.14 -0.45
N GLY A 213 -20.92 -9.94 -0.12
CA GLY A 213 -21.08 -11.05 0.82
C GLY A 213 -21.75 -12.29 0.25
N PHE A 214 -21.87 -12.41 -1.08
CA PHE A 214 -22.45 -13.60 -1.70
C PHE A 214 -21.53 -14.81 -1.58
N ASP A 215 -22.15 -15.94 -1.26
CA ASP A 215 -21.54 -17.26 -1.42
C ASP A 215 -21.73 -17.82 -2.85
N ASP A 216 -21.23 -19.02 -3.10
CA ASP A 216 -21.37 -19.71 -4.40
C ASP A 216 -22.84 -20.05 -4.73
N GLY A 217 -23.70 -20.17 -3.72
CA GLY A 217 -25.14 -20.38 -3.85
C GLY A 217 -25.93 -19.08 -4.14
N LYS A 218 -25.25 -17.95 -4.19
CA LYS A 218 -25.82 -16.59 -4.31
C LYS A 218 -26.67 -16.16 -3.12
N GLU A 219 -26.42 -16.73 -1.95
CA GLU A 219 -26.96 -16.25 -0.70
C GLU A 219 -26.02 -15.22 -0.07
N VAL A 220 -26.59 -14.20 0.56
CA VAL A 220 -25.80 -13.18 1.29
C VAL A 220 -25.51 -13.72 2.68
N ILE A 221 -24.27 -14.14 2.91
CA ILE A 221 -23.82 -14.73 4.20
C ILE A 221 -22.82 -13.85 4.95
N ASP A 222 -22.27 -12.83 4.29
CA ASP A 222 -21.40 -11.82 4.88
C ASP A 222 -21.91 -10.42 4.56
N ASP A 223 -21.59 -9.44 5.39
CA ASP A 223 -21.90 -8.03 5.19
C ASP A 223 -20.81 -7.38 4.28
N GLY A 224 -20.91 -7.65 2.99
CA GLY A 224 -19.93 -7.24 1.98
C GLY A 224 -20.26 -5.92 1.27
N THR A 225 -19.39 -5.53 0.35
CA THR A 225 -19.51 -4.30 -0.44
C THR A 225 -19.27 -4.52 -1.93
N ASN A 226 -19.49 -3.49 -2.75
CA ASN A 226 -19.07 -3.49 -4.14
C ASN A 226 -17.59 -3.08 -4.25
N GLY A 227 -16.70 -3.97 -3.86
CA GLY A 227 -15.25 -3.77 -3.90
C GLY A 227 -14.55 -4.31 -5.15
N LYS A 228 -15.28 -4.74 -6.17
CA LYS A 228 -14.73 -5.45 -7.34
C LYS A 228 -13.83 -4.57 -8.22
N MET A 229 -12.66 -5.09 -8.57
CA MET A 229 -11.88 -4.53 -9.68
C MET A 229 -12.61 -4.77 -11.01
N THR A 230 -12.46 -3.86 -11.98
CA THR A 230 -12.99 -4.03 -13.33
C THR A 230 -11.97 -4.68 -14.26
N GLU A 231 -12.45 -5.27 -15.37
CA GLU A 231 -11.59 -5.82 -16.42
C GLU A 231 -10.67 -4.76 -17.05
N VAL A 232 -11.12 -3.51 -17.13
CA VAL A 232 -10.32 -2.39 -17.66
C VAL A 232 -9.12 -2.10 -16.78
N HIS A 233 -9.33 -2.02 -15.46
CA HIS A 233 -8.22 -1.82 -14.51
C HIS A 233 -7.27 -3.02 -14.49
N ALA A 234 -7.80 -4.24 -14.57
CA ALA A 234 -7.00 -5.46 -14.67
C ALA A 234 -6.15 -5.49 -15.95
N ALA A 235 -6.68 -5.06 -17.09
CA ALA A 235 -5.92 -4.95 -18.34
C ALA A 235 -4.72 -4.02 -18.20
N ILE A 236 -4.90 -2.85 -17.58
CA ILE A 236 -3.81 -1.91 -17.29
C ILE A 236 -2.79 -2.56 -16.36
N GLY A 237 -3.25 -3.23 -15.29
CA GLY A 237 -2.40 -3.93 -14.34
C GLY A 237 -1.54 -5.02 -14.97
N ILE A 238 -2.13 -5.87 -15.80
CA ILE A 238 -1.40 -6.94 -16.53
C ILE A 238 -0.33 -6.34 -17.45
N ALA A 239 -0.65 -5.27 -18.16
CA ALA A 239 0.31 -4.61 -19.03
C ALA A 239 1.46 -3.97 -18.23
N ASN A 240 1.16 -3.28 -17.12
CA ASN A 240 2.14 -2.62 -16.27
C ASN A 240 2.99 -3.61 -15.46
N LEU A 241 2.45 -4.77 -15.08
CA LEU A 241 3.17 -5.80 -14.31
C LEU A 241 4.42 -6.30 -15.06
N LYS A 242 4.38 -6.34 -16.39
CA LYS A 242 5.53 -6.69 -17.22
C LYS A 242 6.71 -5.73 -17.10
N LEU A 243 6.45 -4.50 -16.68
CA LEU A 243 7.46 -3.45 -16.51
C LEU A 243 7.95 -3.36 -15.07
N LEU A 244 7.30 -4.05 -14.13
CA LEU A 244 7.52 -3.83 -12.70
C LEU A 244 8.97 -4.10 -12.30
N GLN A 245 9.58 -5.21 -12.75
CA GLN A 245 10.96 -5.51 -12.38
C GLN A 245 11.94 -4.43 -12.87
N SER A 246 11.82 -4.00 -14.12
CA SER A 246 12.67 -2.93 -14.65
C SER A 246 12.44 -1.58 -13.94
N ALA A 247 11.21 -1.31 -13.50
CA ALA A 247 10.92 -0.11 -12.74
C ALA A 247 11.51 -0.16 -11.32
N LEU A 248 11.50 -1.33 -10.67
CA LEU A 248 12.15 -1.54 -9.37
C LEU A 248 13.67 -1.33 -9.47
N ASP A 249 14.30 -1.89 -10.50
CA ASP A 249 15.75 -1.76 -10.74
C ASP A 249 16.13 -0.29 -11.01
N ASP A 250 15.38 0.42 -11.85
CA ASP A 250 15.57 1.84 -12.15
C ASP A 250 15.42 2.72 -10.90
N ARG A 251 14.42 2.44 -10.04
CA ARG A 251 14.23 3.16 -8.79
C ARG A 251 15.37 2.92 -7.81
N LYS A 252 15.85 1.69 -7.70
CA LYS A 252 16.99 1.34 -6.85
C LYS A 252 18.24 2.12 -7.27
N GLU A 253 18.56 2.13 -8.56
CA GLU A 253 19.70 2.90 -9.10
C GLU A 253 19.59 4.39 -8.77
N LYS A 254 18.44 5.00 -9.03
CA LYS A 254 18.18 6.42 -8.74
C LYS A 254 18.24 6.73 -7.25
N TYR A 255 17.73 5.84 -6.39
CA TYR A 255 17.78 6.01 -4.94
C TYR A 255 19.23 6.14 -4.45
N PHE A 256 20.11 5.24 -4.89
CA PHE A 256 21.51 5.27 -4.48
C PHE A 256 22.28 6.46 -5.09
N LEU A 257 21.96 6.85 -6.32
CA LEU A 257 22.49 8.06 -6.93
C LEU A 257 22.11 9.32 -6.12
N TYR A 258 20.83 9.47 -5.73
CA TYR A 258 20.42 10.57 -4.87
C TYR A 258 21.14 10.54 -3.52
N LYS A 259 21.24 9.37 -2.90
CA LYS A 259 21.94 9.20 -1.62
C LYS A 259 23.41 9.62 -1.71
N GLU A 260 24.11 9.21 -2.76
CA GLU A 260 25.50 9.62 -3.02
C GLU A 260 25.61 11.14 -3.20
N LEU A 261 24.79 11.72 -4.09
CA LEU A 261 24.83 13.15 -4.40
C LEU A 261 24.48 14.03 -3.21
N LEU A 262 23.59 13.60 -2.34
CA LEU A 262 23.11 14.37 -1.19
C LEU A 262 23.88 14.10 0.10
N SER A 263 24.71 13.05 0.16
CA SER A 263 25.55 12.74 1.34
C SER A 263 26.57 13.84 1.69
N ARG A 264 26.87 14.75 0.74
CA ARG A 264 27.73 15.92 0.97
C ARG A 264 27.08 17.01 1.84
N TYR A 265 25.78 16.89 2.14
CA TYR A 265 25.02 17.83 2.96
C TYR A 265 24.69 17.16 4.30
N PRO A 266 25.55 17.30 5.33
CA PRO A 266 25.43 16.55 6.59
C PRO A 266 24.19 16.96 7.40
N GLU A 267 23.58 18.09 7.10
CA GLU A 267 22.35 18.57 7.72
C GLU A 267 21.09 17.83 7.24
N LEU A 268 21.16 17.17 6.08
CA LEU A 268 20.05 16.38 5.56
C LEU A 268 20.04 14.99 6.22
N LYS A 269 18.83 14.54 6.59
CA LYS A 269 18.64 13.19 7.08
C LYS A 269 17.84 12.36 6.08
N PHE A 270 18.09 11.07 6.07
CA PHE A 270 17.44 10.11 5.17
C PHE A 270 16.86 8.97 6.00
N GLN A 271 15.79 8.39 5.49
CA GLN A 271 15.21 7.22 6.11
C GLN A 271 16.25 6.08 6.22
N ARG A 272 16.36 5.49 7.42
CA ARG A 272 17.12 4.26 7.61
C ARG A 272 16.30 3.08 7.09
N ILE A 273 16.83 2.39 6.11
CA ILE A 273 16.21 1.20 5.55
C ILE A 273 16.50 0.01 6.45
N ASN A 274 15.46 -0.67 6.92
CA ASN A 274 15.57 -1.82 7.82
C ASN A 274 16.04 -3.08 7.10
N GLN A 275 15.52 -3.30 5.89
CA GLN A 275 15.91 -4.38 4.97
C GLN A 275 15.79 -3.86 3.53
N ASP A 276 15.94 -4.74 2.53
CA ASP A 276 15.68 -4.34 1.15
C ASP A 276 14.26 -3.81 1.00
N CYS A 277 14.14 -2.62 0.41
CA CYS A 277 12.86 -2.01 0.04
C CYS A 277 12.73 -1.90 -1.48
N ASN A 278 11.61 -1.43 -1.97
CA ASN A 278 11.38 -1.25 -3.40
C ASN A 278 11.87 0.11 -3.94
N TYR A 279 12.44 0.94 -3.07
CA TYR A 279 12.99 2.26 -3.42
C TYR A 279 12.02 3.18 -4.18
N SER A 280 10.70 2.99 -3.96
CA SER A 280 9.65 3.76 -4.63
C SER A 280 9.75 5.25 -4.36
N TYR A 281 10.24 5.60 -3.18
CA TYR A 281 10.39 6.98 -2.71
C TYR A 281 11.80 7.22 -2.19
N PHE A 282 12.22 8.48 -2.26
CA PHE A 282 13.45 8.96 -1.64
C PHE A 282 13.12 10.10 -0.68
N PRO A 283 12.70 9.81 0.56
CA PRO A 283 12.37 10.84 1.53
C PRO A 283 13.62 11.56 2.01
N VAL A 284 13.55 12.89 2.07
CA VAL A 284 14.61 13.77 2.58
C VAL A 284 14.04 14.60 3.72
N ILE A 285 14.69 14.53 4.88
CA ILE A 285 14.32 15.30 6.05
C ILE A 285 15.23 16.52 6.13
N PHE A 286 14.65 17.70 6.03
CA PHE A 286 15.34 18.97 6.11
C PHE A 286 15.44 19.47 7.55
N PRO A 287 16.47 20.24 7.90
CA PRO A 287 16.66 20.72 9.27
C PRO A 287 15.58 21.73 9.71
N THR A 288 14.99 22.48 8.79
CA THR A 288 13.90 23.42 9.05
C THR A 288 12.91 23.47 7.87
N GLU A 289 11.65 23.85 8.18
CA GLU A 289 10.62 24.08 7.17
C GLU A 289 11.02 25.19 6.17
N GLU A 290 11.67 26.26 6.64
CA GLU A 290 12.12 27.36 5.80
C GLU A 290 13.08 26.87 4.69
N ILE A 291 14.05 26.03 5.04
CA ILE A 291 14.97 25.42 4.06
C ILE A 291 14.21 24.54 3.08
N LEU A 292 13.31 23.69 3.59
CA LEU A 292 12.46 22.83 2.77
C LEU A 292 11.69 23.65 1.72
N LEU A 293 10.96 24.68 2.16
CA LEU A 293 10.16 25.54 1.28
C LEU A 293 11.02 26.31 0.25
N SER A 294 12.23 26.73 0.65
CA SER A 294 13.18 27.37 -0.27
C SER A 294 13.64 26.41 -1.37
N VAL A 295 13.95 25.17 -1.01
CA VAL A 295 14.35 24.13 -1.97
C VAL A 295 13.18 23.78 -2.88
N GLU A 296 11.98 23.59 -2.34
CA GLU A 296 10.76 23.34 -3.11
C GLU A 296 10.51 24.43 -4.15
N HIS A 297 10.58 25.70 -3.73
CA HIS A 297 10.40 26.82 -4.64
C HIS A 297 11.36 26.76 -5.83
N ARG A 298 12.65 26.45 -5.58
CA ARG A 298 13.65 26.29 -6.63
C ARG A 298 13.38 25.10 -7.55
N LEU A 299 12.93 23.98 -7.00
CA LEU A 299 12.56 22.81 -7.78
C LEU A 299 11.38 23.12 -8.70
N ASN A 300 10.33 23.78 -8.18
CA ASN A 300 9.16 24.19 -8.94
C ASN A 300 9.51 25.15 -10.08
N GLN A 301 10.41 26.11 -9.85
CA GLN A 301 10.93 27.00 -10.90
C GLN A 301 11.66 26.24 -12.02
N ASN A 302 12.21 25.07 -11.71
CA ASN A 302 12.88 24.22 -12.68
C ASN A 302 11.96 23.13 -13.27
N GLY A 303 10.65 23.17 -12.97
CA GLY A 303 9.66 22.22 -13.47
C GLY A 303 9.71 20.85 -12.77
N ILE A 304 10.27 20.78 -11.56
CA ILE A 304 10.33 19.59 -10.73
C ILE A 304 9.35 19.77 -9.57
N PHE A 305 8.30 18.93 -9.53
CA PHE A 305 7.23 19.01 -8.54
C PHE A 305 7.30 17.80 -7.64
N ARG A 306 7.56 18.05 -6.35
CA ARG A 306 7.48 17.04 -5.30
C ARG A 306 6.05 16.83 -4.87
N GLU A 307 5.79 15.79 -4.11
CA GLU A 307 4.57 15.60 -3.36
C GLU A 307 4.84 15.88 -1.89
N ASP A 308 3.98 16.67 -1.27
CA ASP A 308 3.95 16.85 0.19
C ASP A 308 3.13 15.72 0.78
N ILE A 309 3.78 14.61 1.08
CA ILE A 309 3.08 13.41 1.56
C ILE A 309 2.54 13.63 2.98
N PHE A 310 3.13 14.55 3.75
CA PHE A 310 2.81 14.73 5.18
C PHE A 310 2.96 16.19 5.64
N ILE A 311 2.14 17.10 5.13
CA ILE A 311 2.01 18.43 5.74
C ILE A 311 0.81 18.41 6.67
N HIS A 312 1.08 18.49 7.98
CA HIS A 312 0.14 18.74 9.07
C HIS A 312 -1.21 18.00 8.99
N LEU A 313 -1.22 16.73 9.38
CA LEU A 313 -2.42 16.17 9.98
C LEU A 313 -2.62 16.81 11.35
N SER A 314 -3.00 18.09 11.41
CA SER A 314 -3.64 18.64 12.58
C SER A 314 -5.04 18.04 12.62
N ILE A 315 -5.18 16.87 13.24
CA ILE A 315 -6.47 16.40 13.67
C ILE A 315 -6.93 17.44 14.69
N ARG A 316 -7.87 18.30 14.28
CA ARG A 316 -8.57 19.15 15.23
C ARG A 316 -9.34 18.21 16.14
N SER A 317 -8.91 18.17 17.41
CA SER A 317 -9.59 17.51 18.52
C SER A 317 -11.02 18.03 18.68
#